data_ae103be4f54bfb3422b071f0ad115389
#
_entry.id   ae103be4f54bfb3422b071f0ad115389
#
_cell.length_a   1.000
_cell.length_b   1.000
_cell.length_c   1.000
_cell.angle_alpha   90.00
_cell.angle_beta   90.00
_cell.angle_gamma   90.00
#
_symmetry.space_group_name_H-M   'P 1'
#
loop_
_entity.id
_entity.type
_entity.pdbx_description
1 polymer ?
#
loop_
_entity_poly.entity_id
_entity_poly.type
_entity_poly.pdbx_seq_one_letter_code
_entity_poly.pdbx_strand_id
1 'polypeptide(L)'
;MPFIKRVSKYNHVFGTNAKKDQCYENIRISKSSWDNTFSDVNPKFLAVITENTGSFLVIPLTKTGRVAADAPLVSGHKSAVLDIAWCPHNDNVIASCSEDCHIKVWQIPEEGLKSTMTECVVDLAGHQRGVRLIKWHPAAQNILLSAGSDDQVIIWNVGTGEALHSFSLPSQIFSASWSWTGTDVVFTCKDKKLRIVNPRKGEVKEECIAHEGMKPSQAVYTKDGKIFTTGFTKQSERQYSLREPGNLNNPLILENLDVANGVMFPMYDPDSNLVYLCGKGDNVIRYFEISDEKPFVHYITTYQANEGQRGIAMLPKRGCDTSICETAKFYRTNAKGFCQVISFTVPRKSEIFQADLYPDTQSGAAAVTAEEWWGGKDSTPALMKVTEEMGKGAGNVGEELVVERVSKPNILNRTSVQRTPTASGNIRSFIYFPSLINC
;
A
#
# COMPACT_ATOMS: atom_id res chain seq x y z
N MET A 1 -30.67 29.59 4.84
CA MET A 1 -30.94 28.17 5.12
C MET A 1 -30.35 27.87 6.47
N PRO A 2 -31.06 27.21 7.40
CA PRO A 2 -30.45 26.81 8.66
C PRO A 2 -29.29 25.89 8.40
N PHE A 3 -28.13 26.17 9.00
CA PHE A 3 -26.99 25.27 8.99
C PHE A 3 -27.36 23.99 9.75
N ILE A 4 -27.69 22.93 9.04
CA ILE A 4 -27.87 21.62 9.66
C ILE A 4 -26.48 21.21 10.12
N LYS A 5 -26.26 21.23 11.44
CA LYS A 5 -25.01 20.81 12.03
C LYS A 5 -24.87 19.31 11.79
N ARG A 6 -23.84 18.90 11.01
CA ARG A 6 -23.55 17.49 10.77
C ARG A 6 -23.36 16.76 12.10
N VAL A 7 -24.04 15.65 12.25
CA VAL A 7 -23.86 14.76 13.41
C VAL A 7 -22.76 13.76 13.08
N SER A 8 -21.55 14.01 13.56
CA SER A 8 -20.42 13.07 13.44
C SER A 8 -19.66 13.00 14.75
N LYS A 9 -19.14 11.81 15.06
CA LYS A 9 -18.24 11.56 16.19
C LYS A 9 -16.87 12.20 15.98
N TYR A 10 -16.50 12.44 14.72
CA TYR A 10 -15.18 12.92 14.27
C TYR A 10 -15.18 14.38 13.82
N ASN A 11 -16.20 15.18 14.24
CA ASN A 11 -16.23 16.62 13.94
C ASN A 11 -14.99 17.37 14.44
N HIS A 12 -14.35 16.84 15.47
CA HIS A 12 -13.15 17.42 16.10
C HIS A 12 -12.12 16.30 16.27
N VAL A 13 -11.15 16.25 15.38
CA VAL A 13 -9.98 15.38 15.47
C VAL A 13 -8.76 16.28 15.41
N PHE A 14 -7.82 16.14 16.33
CA PHE A 14 -6.63 16.98 16.38
C PHE A 14 -5.35 16.14 16.34
N GLY A 15 -4.42 16.52 15.47
CA GLY A 15 -3.07 15.95 15.42
C GLY A 15 -2.18 16.59 16.47
N THR A 16 -1.59 15.77 17.33
CA THR A 16 -0.66 16.19 18.37
C THR A 16 0.67 15.47 18.21
N ASN A 17 1.78 16.23 18.27
CA ASN A 17 3.12 15.67 18.23
C ASN A 17 3.44 14.88 19.50
N ALA A 18 3.99 13.70 19.36
CA ALA A 18 4.63 13.00 20.45
C ALA A 18 5.85 13.80 20.96
N LYS A 19 6.24 13.57 22.22
CA LYS A 19 7.45 14.13 22.77
C LYS A 19 8.68 13.69 21.97
N LYS A 20 9.74 14.48 22.00
CA LYS A 20 10.95 14.22 21.20
C LYS A 20 11.59 12.85 21.51
N ASP A 21 11.56 12.43 22.76
CA ASP A 21 12.04 11.13 23.23
C ASP A 21 11.21 9.94 22.75
N GLN A 22 9.99 10.19 22.26
CA GLN A 22 9.09 9.20 21.66
C GLN A 22 9.16 9.22 20.10
N CYS A 23 10.02 10.00 19.52
CA CYS A 23 10.29 10.12 18.10
C CYS A 23 11.59 9.39 17.72
N TYR A 24 11.96 9.40 16.44
CA TYR A 24 13.19 8.76 15.97
C TYR A 24 14.06 9.79 15.27
N GLU A 25 15.36 9.72 15.50
CA GLU A 25 16.35 10.62 14.93
C GLU A 25 17.40 9.86 14.13
N ASN A 26 18.08 10.54 13.21
CA ASN A 26 19.18 10.01 12.43
C ASN A 26 18.78 8.89 11.43
N ILE A 27 17.55 8.91 10.94
CA ILE A 27 17.11 7.98 9.89
C ILE A 27 17.67 8.46 8.55
N ARG A 28 18.44 7.61 7.87
CA ARG A 28 18.99 7.91 6.54
C ARG A 28 17.99 7.56 5.45
N ILE A 29 16.88 8.31 5.38
CA ILE A 29 15.81 8.08 4.43
C ILE A 29 16.28 8.30 2.99
N SER A 30 15.75 7.52 2.05
CA SER A 30 16.05 7.61 0.62
C SER A 30 15.88 9.02 0.06
N LYS A 31 16.83 9.44 -0.79
CA LYS A 31 16.80 10.70 -1.53
C LYS A 31 16.25 10.57 -2.95
N SER A 32 15.73 9.40 -3.30
CA SER A 32 15.15 9.13 -4.61
C SER A 32 14.03 10.12 -4.95
N SER A 33 13.95 10.53 -6.20
CA SER A 33 12.84 11.38 -6.70
C SER A 33 11.53 10.63 -6.90
N TRP A 34 11.53 9.32 -6.71
CA TRP A 34 10.38 8.45 -6.87
C TRP A 34 9.17 8.90 -6.01
N ASP A 35 7.95 8.74 -6.53
CA ASP A 35 6.73 9.09 -5.81
C ASP A 35 6.24 7.90 -4.99
N ASN A 36 6.69 7.83 -3.74
CA ASN A 36 6.37 6.82 -2.75
C ASN A 36 6.29 7.45 -1.36
N THR A 37 5.67 6.76 -0.44
CA THR A 37 5.61 7.13 0.97
C THR A 37 6.92 6.84 1.73
N PHE A 38 7.84 6.06 1.15
CA PHE A 38 9.15 5.65 1.67
C PHE A 38 9.15 4.99 3.05
N SER A 39 7.99 4.83 3.66
CA SER A 39 7.85 4.23 4.99
C SER A 39 6.57 3.43 5.05
N ASP A 40 6.60 2.37 5.84
CA ASP A 40 5.40 1.62 6.24
C ASP A 40 5.53 1.22 7.71
N VAL A 41 4.41 1.06 8.41
CA VAL A 41 4.37 0.81 9.85
C VAL A 41 3.27 -0.18 10.19
N ASN A 42 3.59 -1.07 11.12
CA ASN A 42 2.63 -1.96 11.77
C ASN A 42 2.72 -1.84 13.30
N PRO A 43 1.91 -2.54 14.11
CA PRO A 43 1.95 -2.39 15.56
C PRO A 43 3.29 -2.73 16.25
N LYS A 44 4.21 -3.41 15.55
CA LYS A 44 5.52 -3.80 16.10
C LYS A 44 6.68 -2.99 15.56
N PHE A 45 6.64 -2.63 14.26
CA PHE A 45 7.80 -2.12 13.55
C PHE A 45 7.48 -0.94 12.62
N LEU A 46 8.42 0.00 12.56
CA LEU A 46 8.52 1.01 11.53
C LEU A 46 9.56 0.57 10.50
N ALA A 47 9.20 0.53 9.22
CA ALA A 47 10.11 0.29 8.11
C ALA A 47 10.30 1.56 7.29
N VAL A 48 11.55 1.86 6.88
CA VAL A 48 11.91 3.05 6.10
C VAL A 48 12.89 2.69 5.00
N ILE A 49 12.59 3.05 3.75
CA ILE A 49 13.51 2.88 2.62
C ILE A 49 14.67 3.86 2.80
N THR A 50 15.90 3.34 2.83
CA THR A 50 17.10 4.13 3.10
C THR A 50 17.79 4.64 1.84
N GLU A 51 18.75 5.55 2.02
CA GLU A 51 19.63 6.01 0.94
C GLU A 51 20.62 4.93 0.47
N ASN A 52 20.80 3.86 1.25
CA ASN A 52 21.64 2.74 0.88
C ASN A 52 20.93 1.88 -0.18
N THR A 53 21.62 1.68 -1.32
CA THR A 53 21.08 0.88 -2.42
C THR A 53 20.70 -0.52 -1.97
N GLY A 54 19.49 -0.95 -2.36
CA GLY A 54 18.99 -2.30 -2.10
C GLY A 54 18.62 -2.60 -0.64
N SER A 55 18.49 -1.55 0.18
CA SER A 55 18.31 -1.73 1.63
C SER A 55 17.17 -0.88 2.18
N PHE A 56 16.59 -1.33 3.27
CA PHE A 56 15.66 -0.58 4.11
C PHE A 56 15.91 -0.85 5.59
N LEU A 57 15.52 0.09 6.42
CA LEU A 57 15.67 0.05 7.87
C LEU A 57 14.39 -0.50 8.50
N VAL A 58 14.51 -1.33 9.54
CA VAL A 58 13.40 -1.81 10.37
C VAL A 58 13.70 -1.49 11.82
N ILE A 59 12.79 -0.75 12.48
CA ILE A 59 12.94 -0.30 13.87
C ILE A 59 11.75 -0.82 14.68
N PRO A 60 11.96 -1.56 15.79
CA PRO A 60 10.89 -1.83 16.74
C PRO A 60 10.30 -0.52 17.28
N LEU A 61 8.96 -0.40 17.34
CA LEU A 61 8.30 0.83 17.81
C LEU A 61 8.65 1.20 19.25
N THR A 62 9.07 0.21 20.05
CA THR A 62 9.52 0.41 21.43
C THR A 62 10.93 1.01 21.54
N LYS A 63 11.72 1.02 20.46
CA LYS A 63 13.08 1.55 20.43
C LYS A 63 13.10 2.97 19.83
N THR A 64 12.55 3.92 20.57
CA THR A 64 12.55 5.35 20.19
C THR A 64 13.91 6.02 20.39
N GLY A 65 14.07 7.25 19.93
CA GLY A 65 15.26 8.06 20.06
C GLY A 65 16.21 7.98 18.86
N ARG A 66 17.49 8.08 19.09
CA ARG A 66 18.50 8.16 18.03
C ARG A 66 18.84 6.78 17.47
N VAL A 67 18.61 6.60 16.18
CA VAL A 67 19.04 5.40 15.44
C VAL A 67 20.56 5.42 15.28
N ALA A 68 21.22 4.32 15.59
CA ALA A 68 22.67 4.17 15.45
C ALA A 68 23.06 4.32 13.96
N ALA A 69 24.24 4.87 13.72
CA ALA A 69 24.74 5.08 12.37
C ALA A 69 25.03 3.75 11.63
N ASP A 70 25.33 2.71 12.38
CA ASP A 70 25.60 1.33 11.98
C ASP A 70 24.40 0.39 12.26
N ALA A 71 23.21 0.94 12.46
CA ALA A 71 22.00 0.12 12.68
C ALA A 71 21.85 -0.94 11.60
N PRO A 72 21.48 -2.17 11.96
CA PRO A 72 21.32 -3.26 11.01
C PRO A 72 20.18 -2.95 10.02
N LEU A 73 20.40 -3.35 8.77
CA LEU A 73 19.45 -3.13 7.67
C LEU A 73 18.93 -4.46 7.15
N VAL A 74 17.79 -4.43 6.48
CA VAL A 74 17.41 -5.48 5.53
C VAL A 74 18.06 -5.11 4.20
N SER A 75 18.94 -5.94 3.68
CA SER A 75 19.77 -5.64 2.51
C SER A 75 20.00 -6.88 1.66
N GLY A 76 19.32 -6.98 0.53
CA GLY A 76 19.45 -8.15 -0.35
C GLY A 76 18.99 -7.88 -1.78
N HIS A 77 18.48 -6.68 -2.06
CA HIS A 77 18.25 -6.24 -3.43
C HIS A 77 19.55 -5.74 -4.07
N LYS A 78 19.65 -5.92 -5.38
CA LYS A 78 20.82 -5.49 -6.17
C LYS A 78 20.70 -4.05 -6.68
N SER A 79 19.52 -3.47 -6.60
CA SER A 79 19.21 -2.10 -7.03
C SER A 79 18.31 -1.40 -6.02
N ALA A 80 17.91 -0.16 -6.30
CA ALA A 80 17.11 0.65 -5.37
C ALA A 80 15.79 -0.05 -5.00
N VAL A 81 15.48 -0.07 -3.70
CA VAL A 81 14.14 -0.46 -3.21
C VAL A 81 13.16 0.65 -3.56
N LEU A 82 12.06 0.30 -4.22
CA LEU A 82 11.05 1.25 -4.68
C LEU A 82 9.81 1.28 -3.80
N ASP A 83 9.43 0.15 -3.22
CA ASP A 83 8.29 0.05 -2.31
C ASP A 83 8.50 -1.03 -1.24
N ILE A 84 7.87 -0.84 -0.09
CA ILE A 84 7.84 -1.79 1.02
C ILE A 84 6.41 -1.87 1.56
N ALA A 85 6.00 -3.05 2.00
CA ALA A 85 4.68 -3.25 2.57
C ALA A 85 4.68 -4.33 3.65
N TRP A 86 4.22 -4.00 4.85
CA TRP A 86 3.99 -4.96 5.91
C TRP A 86 2.83 -5.88 5.56
N CYS A 87 2.97 -7.17 5.83
CA CYS A 87 1.87 -8.12 5.68
C CYS A 87 0.76 -7.81 6.69
N PRO A 88 -0.50 -7.61 6.25
CA PRO A 88 -1.58 -7.29 7.17
C PRO A 88 -1.93 -8.44 8.10
N HIS A 89 -1.53 -9.68 7.75
CA HIS A 89 -1.86 -10.90 8.47
C HIS A 89 -0.72 -11.43 9.36
N ASN A 90 0.48 -10.81 9.30
CA ASN A 90 1.62 -11.19 10.13
C ASN A 90 2.55 -9.99 10.32
N ASP A 91 2.63 -9.49 11.55
CA ASP A 91 3.41 -8.30 11.89
C ASP A 91 4.94 -8.49 11.79
N ASN A 92 5.39 -9.72 11.62
CA ASN A 92 6.80 -10.03 11.45
C ASN A 92 7.20 -10.24 9.97
N VAL A 93 6.26 -10.09 9.02
CA VAL A 93 6.50 -10.27 7.60
C VAL A 93 6.39 -8.96 6.84
N ILE A 94 7.42 -8.64 6.07
CA ILE A 94 7.45 -7.48 5.17
C ILE A 94 7.87 -7.90 3.77
N ALA A 95 7.22 -7.33 2.77
CA ALA A 95 7.64 -7.44 1.38
C ALA A 95 8.36 -6.17 0.94
N SER A 96 9.34 -6.31 0.05
CA SER A 96 10.01 -5.20 -0.62
C SER A 96 10.11 -5.47 -2.12
N CYS A 97 10.06 -4.43 -2.94
CA CYS A 97 10.29 -4.54 -4.36
C CYS A 97 11.32 -3.51 -4.84
N SER A 98 11.97 -3.80 -5.96
CA SER A 98 13.14 -3.06 -6.39
C SER A 98 13.23 -2.89 -7.92
N GLU A 99 14.11 -1.97 -8.33
CA GLU A 99 14.55 -1.81 -9.72
C GLU A 99 15.27 -3.04 -10.27
N ASP A 100 15.70 -3.99 -9.40
CA ASP A 100 16.31 -5.26 -9.82
C ASP A 100 15.30 -6.30 -10.34
N CYS A 101 14.03 -5.91 -10.51
CA CYS A 101 12.92 -6.73 -11.01
C CYS A 101 12.43 -7.82 -10.05
N HIS A 102 12.93 -7.85 -8.82
CA HIS A 102 12.57 -8.83 -7.80
C HIS A 102 11.66 -8.22 -6.73
N ILE A 103 10.84 -9.11 -6.16
CA ILE A 103 10.12 -8.86 -4.91
C ILE A 103 10.68 -9.85 -3.89
N LYS A 104 11.05 -9.35 -2.72
CA LYS A 104 11.58 -10.18 -1.65
C LYS A 104 10.68 -10.09 -0.43
N VAL A 105 10.43 -11.23 0.22
CA VAL A 105 9.65 -11.31 1.45
C VAL A 105 10.58 -11.72 2.58
N TRP A 106 10.49 -11.00 3.68
CA TRP A 106 11.39 -11.08 4.82
C TRP A 106 10.62 -11.39 6.07
N GLN A 107 11.18 -12.23 6.91
CA GLN A 107 10.67 -12.47 8.27
C GLN A 107 11.56 -11.77 9.27
N ILE A 108 11.02 -10.73 9.87
CA ILE A 108 11.73 -9.94 10.89
C ILE A 108 11.63 -10.64 12.25
N PRO A 109 12.74 -10.82 12.96
CA PRO A 109 12.71 -11.36 14.32
C PRO A 109 11.87 -10.52 15.27
N GLU A 110 11.25 -11.14 16.27
CA GLU A 110 10.35 -10.48 17.22
C GLU A 110 10.96 -9.24 17.89
N GLU A 111 12.23 -9.31 18.25
CA GLU A 111 12.97 -8.21 18.89
C GLU A 111 13.59 -7.20 17.90
N GLY A 112 13.33 -7.35 16.60
CA GLY A 112 13.99 -6.62 15.53
C GLY A 112 15.33 -7.23 15.12
N LEU A 113 16.03 -6.51 14.23
CA LEU A 113 17.31 -6.97 13.68
C LEU A 113 18.44 -6.82 14.70
N LYS A 114 19.29 -7.87 14.84
CA LYS A 114 20.56 -7.84 15.61
C LYS A 114 21.78 -7.67 14.69
N SER A 115 21.64 -8.05 13.42
CA SER A 115 22.63 -7.91 12.35
C SER A 115 21.92 -7.63 11.04
N THR A 116 22.65 -7.12 10.05
CA THR A 116 22.11 -6.91 8.71
C THR A 116 21.60 -8.22 8.12
N MET A 117 20.34 -8.20 7.68
CA MET A 117 19.66 -9.38 7.12
C MET A 117 19.83 -9.36 5.60
N THR A 118 20.43 -10.39 5.04
CA THR A 118 20.66 -10.53 3.60
C THR A 118 19.85 -11.64 2.94
N GLU A 119 19.37 -12.59 3.74
CA GLU A 119 18.60 -13.74 3.28
C GLU A 119 17.10 -13.46 3.41
N CYS A 120 16.40 -13.44 2.28
CA CYS A 120 14.95 -13.37 2.25
C CYS A 120 14.32 -14.77 2.39
N VAL A 121 13.08 -14.83 2.87
CA VAL A 121 12.34 -16.10 2.96
C VAL A 121 11.82 -16.51 1.58
N VAL A 122 11.34 -15.55 0.79
CA VAL A 122 10.83 -15.77 -0.58
C VAL A 122 11.42 -14.72 -1.51
N ASP A 123 11.83 -15.15 -2.70
CA ASP A 123 12.30 -14.30 -3.78
C ASP A 123 11.43 -14.56 -5.03
N LEU A 124 10.60 -13.57 -5.38
CA LEU A 124 9.64 -13.65 -6.47
C LEU A 124 10.22 -12.93 -7.69
N ALA A 125 10.45 -13.68 -8.76
CA ALA A 125 10.97 -13.20 -10.04
C ALA A 125 9.96 -13.45 -11.16
N GLY A 126 9.57 -12.41 -11.87
CA GLY A 126 8.60 -12.50 -12.97
C GLY A 126 8.48 -11.22 -13.79
N HIS A 127 8.81 -10.08 -13.19
CA HIS A 127 8.87 -8.81 -13.91
C HIS A 127 10.12 -8.70 -14.79
N GLN A 128 9.96 -8.04 -15.94
CA GLN A 128 11.05 -7.79 -16.89
C GLN A 128 11.75 -6.44 -16.66
N ARG A 129 11.14 -5.58 -15.84
CA ARG A 129 11.66 -4.27 -15.44
C ARG A 129 11.36 -4.05 -13.96
N GLY A 130 11.97 -3.01 -13.40
CA GLY A 130 11.83 -2.68 -11.99
C GLY A 130 10.38 -2.68 -11.49
N VAL A 131 10.16 -3.31 -10.35
CA VAL A 131 8.86 -3.40 -9.68
C VAL A 131 8.63 -2.14 -8.88
N ARG A 132 7.52 -1.47 -9.14
CA ARG A 132 7.24 -0.12 -8.63
C ARG A 132 6.40 -0.06 -7.39
N LEU A 133 5.46 -0.99 -7.25
CA LEU A 133 4.56 -1.06 -6.11
C LEU A 133 4.16 -2.50 -5.81
N ILE A 134 3.88 -2.72 -4.56
CA ILE A 134 3.37 -3.98 -4.03
C ILE A 134 2.20 -3.71 -3.08
N LYS A 135 1.16 -4.57 -3.11
CA LYS A 135 -0.01 -4.46 -2.25
C LYS A 135 -0.45 -5.83 -1.78
N TRP A 136 -0.40 -6.07 -0.48
CA TRP A 136 -0.98 -7.25 0.12
C TRP A 136 -2.49 -7.26 0.00
N HIS A 137 -3.06 -8.45 -0.15
CA HIS A 137 -4.49 -8.63 -0.16
C HIS A 137 -5.08 -8.39 1.24
N PRO A 138 -6.22 -7.67 1.37
CA PRO A 138 -6.74 -7.28 2.69
C PRO A 138 -7.32 -8.44 3.51
N ALA A 139 -7.78 -9.52 2.87
CA ALA A 139 -8.49 -10.62 3.52
C ALA A 139 -7.87 -12.00 3.28
N ALA A 140 -7.20 -12.22 2.14
CA ALA A 140 -6.62 -13.52 1.79
C ALA A 140 -5.16 -13.61 2.23
N GLN A 141 -4.83 -14.72 2.88
CA GLN A 141 -3.48 -15.05 3.31
C GLN A 141 -2.54 -15.20 2.11
N ASN A 142 -1.31 -14.71 2.24
CA ASN A 142 -0.23 -14.91 1.28
C ASN A 142 -0.48 -14.40 -0.16
N ILE A 143 -1.53 -13.63 -0.39
CA ILE A 143 -1.77 -12.99 -1.69
C ILE A 143 -1.12 -11.62 -1.73
N LEU A 144 -0.24 -11.44 -2.71
CA LEU A 144 0.47 -10.19 -2.98
C LEU A 144 0.26 -9.79 -4.44
N LEU A 145 -0.05 -8.51 -4.67
CA LEU A 145 -0.07 -7.89 -5.98
C LEU A 145 1.22 -7.09 -6.17
N SER A 146 1.82 -7.19 -7.34
CA SER A 146 2.91 -6.31 -7.77
C SER A 146 2.60 -5.66 -9.11
N ALA A 147 3.13 -4.45 -9.32
CA ALA A 147 3.08 -3.76 -10.60
C ALA A 147 4.45 -3.20 -10.97
N GLY A 148 4.88 -3.50 -12.19
CA GLY A 148 6.20 -3.16 -12.69
C GLY A 148 6.22 -2.01 -13.69
N SER A 149 7.43 -1.59 -14.03
CA SER A 149 7.71 -0.64 -15.14
C SER A 149 7.55 -1.28 -16.52
N ASP A 150 7.26 -2.57 -16.58
CA ASP A 150 6.92 -3.36 -17.75
C ASP A 150 5.41 -3.37 -18.04
N ASP A 151 4.64 -2.51 -17.34
CA ASP A 151 3.19 -2.40 -17.41
C ASP A 151 2.44 -3.70 -17.03
N GLN A 152 3.17 -4.65 -16.42
CA GLN A 152 2.63 -5.91 -15.92
C GLN A 152 2.14 -5.75 -14.48
N VAL A 153 1.04 -6.41 -14.19
CA VAL A 153 0.54 -6.70 -12.85
C VAL A 153 0.64 -8.21 -12.64
N ILE A 154 1.20 -8.62 -11.53
CA ILE A 154 1.30 -10.04 -11.17
C ILE A 154 0.66 -10.26 -9.80
N ILE A 155 -0.16 -11.28 -9.72
CA ILE A 155 -0.76 -11.77 -8.47
C ILE A 155 0.03 -13.00 -8.04
N TRP A 156 0.56 -12.96 -6.84
CA TRP A 156 1.42 -13.99 -6.27
C TRP A 156 0.74 -14.74 -5.13
N ASN A 157 0.98 -16.04 -5.04
CA ASN A 157 0.87 -16.78 -3.79
C ASN A 157 2.29 -16.82 -3.17
N VAL A 158 2.51 -16.00 -2.15
CA VAL A 158 3.81 -15.90 -1.47
C VAL A 158 4.15 -17.19 -0.74
N GLY A 159 3.15 -17.93 -0.24
CA GLY A 159 3.36 -19.21 0.47
C GLY A 159 3.95 -20.30 -0.41
N THR A 160 3.62 -20.31 -1.71
CA THR A 160 4.18 -21.26 -2.70
C THR A 160 5.28 -20.64 -3.57
N GLY A 161 5.42 -19.30 -3.55
CA GLY A 161 6.35 -18.57 -4.42
C GLY A 161 5.92 -18.51 -5.89
N GLU A 162 4.66 -18.81 -6.20
CA GLU A 162 4.14 -18.91 -7.56
C GLU A 162 3.37 -17.65 -7.97
N ALA A 163 3.51 -17.28 -9.26
CA ALA A 163 2.63 -16.33 -9.90
C ALA A 163 1.31 -17.03 -10.26
N LEU A 164 0.21 -16.62 -9.60
CA LEU A 164 -1.12 -17.15 -9.88
C LEU A 164 -1.67 -16.60 -11.19
N HIS A 165 -1.44 -15.34 -11.45
CA HIS A 165 -1.88 -14.66 -12.67
C HIS A 165 -1.00 -13.47 -13.01
N SER A 166 -0.87 -13.18 -14.30
CA SER A 166 -0.23 -11.96 -14.79
C SER A 166 -1.05 -11.35 -15.93
N PHE A 167 -1.18 -10.05 -15.92
CA PHE A 167 -1.84 -9.30 -16.98
C PHE A 167 -1.18 -7.93 -17.16
N SER A 168 -1.36 -7.33 -18.33
CA SER A 168 -0.85 -5.99 -18.61
C SER A 168 -1.97 -4.97 -18.66
N LEU A 169 -1.66 -3.75 -18.22
CA LEU A 169 -2.48 -2.58 -18.46
C LEU A 169 -1.88 -1.74 -19.61
N PRO A 170 -2.72 -1.01 -20.36
CA PRO A 170 -2.24 -0.29 -21.56
C PRO A 170 -1.34 0.91 -21.24
N SER A 171 -1.10 1.21 -19.97
CA SER A 171 -0.30 2.35 -19.55
C SER A 171 0.31 2.14 -18.17
N GLN A 172 1.46 2.76 -17.94
CA GLN A 172 2.20 2.70 -16.69
C GLN A 172 1.31 2.98 -15.47
N ILE A 173 1.42 2.13 -14.45
CA ILE A 173 0.64 2.20 -13.22
C ILE A 173 1.32 3.15 -12.23
N PHE A 174 0.55 4.04 -11.62
CA PHE A 174 1.00 4.95 -10.57
C PHE A 174 0.59 4.51 -9.18
N SER A 175 -0.61 3.97 -9.03
CA SER A 175 -1.09 3.44 -7.75
C SER A 175 -2.02 2.26 -7.94
N ALA A 176 -2.16 1.44 -6.90
CA ALA A 176 -3.10 0.34 -6.81
C ALA A 176 -3.71 0.30 -5.41
N SER A 177 -5.01 -0.01 -5.34
CA SER A 177 -5.70 -0.25 -4.08
C SER A 177 -6.71 -1.38 -4.23
N TRP A 178 -6.65 -2.35 -3.33
CA TRP A 178 -7.65 -3.41 -3.24
C TRP A 178 -8.99 -2.87 -2.75
N SER A 179 -10.09 -3.43 -3.24
CA SER A 179 -11.39 -3.26 -2.61
C SER A 179 -11.41 -3.92 -1.23
N TRP A 180 -12.37 -3.56 -0.38
CA TRP A 180 -12.46 -4.09 0.98
C TRP A 180 -12.53 -5.63 1.04
N THR A 181 -13.18 -6.24 0.08
CA THR A 181 -13.29 -7.71 -0.07
C THR A 181 -12.14 -8.33 -0.88
N GLY A 182 -11.27 -7.52 -1.47
CA GLY A 182 -10.21 -8.00 -2.37
C GLY A 182 -10.71 -8.62 -3.68
N THR A 183 -11.96 -8.35 -4.07
CA THR A 183 -12.54 -8.83 -5.35
C THR A 183 -12.05 -8.05 -6.54
N ASP A 184 -11.74 -6.78 -6.32
CA ASP A 184 -11.34 -5.84 -7.34
C ASP A 184 -10.12 -5.02 -6.89
N VAL A 185 -9.41 -4.51 -7.87
CA VAL A 185 -8.31 -3.54 -7.65
C VAL A 185 -8.58 -2.32 -8.49
N VAL A 186 -8.43 -1.14 -7.90
CA VAL A 186 -8.41 0.11 -8.63
C VAL A 186 -6.97 0.53 -8.92
N PHE A 187 -6.71 0.90 -10.17
CA PHE A 187 -5.42 1.41 -10.63
C PHE A 187 -5.56 2.82 -11.14
N THR A 188 -4.58 3.67 -10.83
CA THR A 188 -4.36 4.93 -11.55
C THR A 188 -3.17 4.78 -12.48
N CYS A 189 -3.29 5.31 -13.71
CA CYS A 189 -2.31 5.10 -14.74
C CYS A 189 -1.83 6.43 -15.36
N LYS A 190 -0.68 6.38 -16.05
CA LYS A 190 -0.04 7.53 -16.70
C LYS A 190 -0.89 8.14 -17.83
N ASP A 191 -1.77 7.36 -18.44
CA ASP A 191 -2.75 7.83 -19.42
C ASP A 191 -3.94 8.58 -18.80
N LYS A 192 -3.83 8.94 -17.50
CA LYS A 192 -4.83 9.67 -16.69
C LYS A 192 -6.07 8.84 -16.35
N LYS A 193 -6.10 7.58 -16.73
CA LYS A 193 -7.25 6.72 -16.47
C LYS A 193 -7.16 6.07 -15.10
N LEU A 194 -8.31 6.01 -14.48
CA LEU A 194 -8.65 5.17 -13.34
C LEU A 194 -9.29 3.91 -13.90
N ARG A 195 -8.86 2.73 -13.47
CA ARG A 195 -9.38 1.44 -13.92
C ARG A 195 -9.74 0.56 -12.76
N ILE A 196 -10.93 0.00 -12.77
CA ILE A 196 -11.34 -1.10 -11.88
C ILE A 196 -11.08 -2.39 -12.62
N VAL A 197 -10.29 -3.27 -12.02
CA VAL A 197 -9.87 -4.53 -12.64
C VAL A 197 -10.22 -5.70 -11.73
N ASN A 198 -10.73 -6.79 -12.33
CA ASN A 198 -10.80 -8.08 -11.65
C ASN A 198 -9.42 -8.74 -11.67
N PRO A 199 -8.72 -8.89 -10.54
CA PRO A 199 -7.34 -9.35 -10.51
C PRO A 199 -7.18 -10.84 -10.85
N ARG A 200 -8.23 -11.66 -10.67
CA ARG A 200 -8.22 -13.08 -11.02
C ARG A 200 -8.30 -13.33 -12.53
N LYS A 201 -8.88 -12.36 -13.27
CA LYS A 201 -9.10 -12.48 -14.72
C LYS A 201 -8.24 -11.51 -15.53
N GLY A 202 -7.71 -10.44 -14.90
CA GLY A 202 -7.05 -9.34 -15.59
C GLY A 202 -8.01 -8.45 -16.41
N GLU A 203 -9.33 -8.58 -16.20
CA GLU A 203 -10.35 -7.85 -16.95
C GLU A 203 -10.62 -6.47 -16.37
N VAL A 204 -10.53 -5.44 -17.20
CA VAL A 204 -10.98 -4.08 -16.85
C VAL A 204 -12.50 -4.06 -16.86
N LYS A 205 -13.10 -3.89 -15.69
CA LYS A 205 -14.56 -3.79 -15.51
C LYS A 205 -15.09 -2.43 -15.91
N GLU A 206 -14.38 -1.38 -15.53
CA GLU A 206 -14.76 0.01 -15.77
C GLU A 206 -13.51 0.90 -15.81
N GLU A 207 -13.54 1.95 -16.62
CA GLU A 207 -12.49 2.95 -16.65
C GLU A 207 -13.04 4.35 -16.88
N CYS A 208 -12.34 5.37 -16.37
CA CYS A 208 -12.64 6.77 -16.63
C CYS A 208 -11.37 7.63 -16.60
N ILE A 209 -11.45 8.86 -17.07
CA ILE A 209 -10.43 9.88 -16.80
C ILE A 209 -10.68 10.41 -15.38
N ALA A 210 -9.76 10.12 -14.45
CA ALA A 210 -9.92 10.55 -13.07
C ALA A 210 -9.58 12.04 -12.89
N HIS A 211 -8.42 12.44 -13.45
CA HIS A 211 -7.86 13.78 -13.37
C HIS A 211 -7.20 14.15 -14.70
N GLU A 212 -7.33 15.39 -15.12
CA GLU A 212 -6.85 15.82 -16.44
C GLU A 212 -5.36 16.20 -16.47
N GLY A 213 -4.72 16.34 -15.31
CA GLY A 213 -3.31 16.68 -15.19
C GLY A 213 -2.38 15.55 -15.64
N MET A 214 -1.12 15.90 -15.88
CA MET A 214 -0.08 14.95 -16.33
C MET A 214 0.68 14.30 -15.18
N LYS A 215 0.59 14.89 -13.98
CA LYS A 215 1.27 14.37 -12.79
C LYS A 215 0.58 13.13 -12.24
N PRO A 216 1.30 12.26 -11.52
CA PRO A 216 0.74 11.04 -10.97
C PRO A 216 -0.48 11.30 -10.08
N SER A 217 -1.51 10.50 -10.28
CA SER A 217 -2.70 10.42 -9.44
C SER A 217 -2.63 9.21 -8.52
N GLN A 218 -3.37 9.27 -7.41
CA GLN A 218 -3.48 8.19 -6.44
C GLN A 218 -4.95 7.84 -6.24
N ALA A 219 -5.23 6.61 -5.86
CA ALA A 219 -6.58 6.16 -5.55
C ALA A 219 -6.58 5.21 -4.35
N VAL A 220 -7.65 5.24 -3.57
CA VAL A 220 -7.92 4.28 -2.50
C VAL A 220 -9.39 3.87 -2.53
N TYR A 221 -9.65 2.57 -2.39
CA TYR A 221 -11.00 2.07 -2.14
C TYR A 221 -11.41 2.40 -0.71
N THR A 222 -12.63 2.87 -0.55
CA THR A 222 -13.26 3.00 0.76
C THR A 222 -13.92 1.68 1.18
N LYS A 223 -14.22 1.52 2.46
CA LYS A 223 -14.84 0.31 3.02
C LYS A 223 -16.21 0.02 2.40
N ASP A 224 -16.95 1.05 2.03
CA ASP A 224 -18.28 0.99 1.39
C ASP A 224 -18.20 0.84 -0.15
N GLY A 225 -16.99 0.68 -0.71
CA GLY A 225 -16.77 0.41 -2.13
C GLY A 225 -16.67 1.63 -3.02
N LYS A 226 -16.73 2.86 -2.49
CA LYS A 226 -16.43 4.07 -3.25
C LYS A 226 -14.92 4.18 -3.51
N ILE A 227 -14.52 5.05 -4.41
CA ILE A 227 -13.12 5.29 -4.76
C ILE A 227 -12.81 6.76 -4.52
N PHE A 228 -11.91 7.00 -3.57
CA PHE A 228 -11.37 8.34 -3.34
C PHE A 228 -10.08 8.50 -4.16
N THR A 229 -9.98 9.57 -4.93
CA THR A 229 -8.81 9.83 -5.78
C THR A 229 -8.20 11.19 -5.49
N THR A 230 -6.89 11.29 -5.67
CA THR A 230 -6.16 12.56 -5.69
C THR A 230 -5.41 12.70 -7.02
N GLY A 231 -5.29 13.91 -7.52
CA GLY A 231 -4.60 14.18 -8.78
C GLY A 231 -4.44 15.66 -9.02
N PHE A 232 -4.34 16.02 -10.29
CA PHE A 232 -4.05 17.37 -10.71
C PHE A 232 -4.98 17.81 -11.84
N THR A 233 -5.32 19.10 -11.86
CA THR A 233 -5.97 19.76 -13.01
C THR A 233 -4.98 19.92 -14.17
N LYS A 234 -5.46 20.34 -15.34
CA LYS A 234 -4.60 20.75 -16.48
C LYS A 234 -3.63 21.88 -16.09
N GLN A 235 -4.04 22.74 -15.17
CA GLN A 235 -3.25 23.87 -14.64
C GLN A 235 -2.29 23.45 -13.53
N SER A 236 -2.20 22.15 -13.23
CA SER A 236 -1.37 21.59 -12.16
C SER A 236 -1.80 21.97 -10.74
N GLU A 237 -3.05 22.34 -10.53
CA GLU A 237 -3.64 22.46 -9.20
C GLU A 237 -3.97 21.08 -8.67
N ARG A 238 -3.74 20.83 -7.37
CA ARG A 238 -4.11 19.57 -6.74
C ARG A 238 -5.61 19.53 -6.49
N GLN A 239 -6.19 18.37 -6.76
CA GLN A 239 -7.62 18.12 -6.56
C GLN A 239 -7.86 16.70 -6.00
N TYR A 240 -9.03 16.50 -5.44
CA TYR A 240 -9.54 15.19 -5.06
C TYR A 240 -10.91 14.92 -5.66
N SER A 241 -11.28 13.65 -5.80
CA SER A 241 -12.65 13.26 -6.15
C SER A 241 -13.08 12.03 -5.38
N LEU A 242 -14.39 11.87 -5.22
CA LEU A 242 -15.03 10.65 -4.74
C LEU A 242 -15.93 10.11 -5.85
N ARG A 243 -15.79 8.82 -6.17
CA ARG A 243 -16.49 8.17 -7.29
C ARG A 243 -17.13 6.87 -6.85
N GLU A 244 -18.19 6.48 -7.51
CA GLU A 244 -18.86 5.19 -7.31
C GLU A 244 -18.59 4.26 -8.49
N PRO A 245 -18.25 2.97 -8.25
CA PRO A 245 -18.28 1.95 -9.30
C PRO A 245 -19.65 1.86 -9.97
N GLY A 246 -19.65 1.63 -11.29
CA GLY A 246 -20.86 1.69 -12.11
C GLY A 246 -21.18 3.09 -12.66
N ASN A 247 -20.53 4.15 -12.18
CA ASN A 247 -20.70 5.52 -12.64
C ASN A 247 -19.42 6.37 -12.50
N LEU A 248 -18.27 5.80 -12.82
CA LEU A 248 -16.96 6.46 -12.61
C LEU A 248 -16.81 7.79 -13.34
N ASN A 249 -17.51 7.97 -14.47
CA ASN A 249 -17.43 9.21 -15.27
C ASN A 249 -18.05 10.42 -14.57
N ASN A 250 -18.99 10.20 -13.64
CA ASN A 250 -19.68 11.26 -12.91
C ASN A 250 -19.29 11.18 -11.43
N PRO A 251 -18.25 11.91 -10.99
CA PRO A 251 -17.86 11.88 -9.59
C PRO A 251 -18.96 12.45 -8.69
N LEU A 252 -19.11 11.89 -7.48
CA LEU A 252 -19.99 12.44 -6.45
C LEU A 252 -19.54 13.85 -6.03
N ILE A 253 -18.22 14.04 -5.99
CA ILE A 253 -17.56 15.31 -5.74
C ILE A 253 -16.21 15.35 -6.46
N LEU A 254 -15.82 16.52 -6.95
CA LEU A 254 -14.51 16.84 -7.52
C LEU A 254 -14.17 18.28 -7.09
N GLU A 255 -13.14 18.42 -6.27
CA GLU A 255 -12.78 19.70 -5.64
C GLU A 255 -11.28 19.99 -5.78
N ASN A 256 -10.96 21.26 -6.03
CA ASN A 256 -9.58 21.73 -6.01
C ASN A 256 -9.13 22.01 -4.58
N LEU A 257 -7.86 21.71 -4.27
CA LEU A 257 -7.25 21.88 -2.96
C LEU A 257 -6.30 23.07 -2.89
N ASP A 258 -5.28 23.06 -3.73
CA ASP A 258 -4.21 24.05 -3.74
C ASP A 258 -3.33 23.93 -4.99
N VAL A 259 -2.32 24.78 -5.08
CA VAL A 259 -1.38 24.86 -6.22
C VAL A 259 -0.01 24.21 -5.95
N ALA A 260 0.13 23.40 -4.89
CA ALA A 260 1.39 22.73 -4.58
C ALA A 260 1.71 21.62 -5.61
N ASN A 261 2.99 21.26 -5.71
CA ASN A 261 3.49 20.40 -6.79
C ASN A 261 3.63 18.92 -6.42
N GLY A 262 3.64 18.59 -5.12
CA GLY A 262 3.87 17.22 -4.65
C GLY A 262 2.66 16.31 -4.87
N VAL A 263 2.92 15.08 -5.29
CA VAL A 263 1.89 14.03 -5.34
C VAL A 263 1.27 13.86 -3.96
N MET A 264 -0.04 13.69 -3.91
CA MET A 264 -0.80 13.59 -2.68
C MET A 264 -1.25 12.15 -2.45
N PHE A 265 -0.78 11.57 -1.33
CA PHE A 265 -1.11 10.21 -0.92
C PHE A 265 -2.35 10.24 -0.01
N PRO A 266 -3.49 9.66 -0.45
CA PRO A 266 -4.66 9.49 0.41
C PRO A 266 -4.43 8.29 1.34
N MET A 267 -4.38 8.55 2.64
CA MET A 267 -4.33 7.51 3.66
C MET A 267 -5.70 7.40 4.31
N TYR A 268 -6.37 6.29 4.08
CA TYR A 268 -7.75 6.07 4.47
C TYR A 268 -7.85 5.16 5.68
N ASP A 269 -8.63 5.60 6.67
CA ASP A 269 -9.02 4.80 7.83
C ASP A 269 -10.42 4.21 7.63
N PRO A 270 -10.55 2.90 7.43
CA PRO A 270 -11.83 2.26 7.14
C PRO A 270 -12.79 2.23 8.36
N ASP A 271 -12.27 2.45 9.56
CA ASP A 271 -13.07 2.36 10.78
C ASP A 271 -13.77 3.68 11.10
N SER A 272 -13.15 4.80 10.76
CA SER A 272 -13.72 6.15 10.98
C SER A 272 -14.22 6.80 9.69
N ASN A 273 -13.98 6.22 8.51
CA ASN A 273 -14.18 6.84 7.20
C ASN A 273 -13.41 8.17 7.04
N LEU A 274 -12.29 8.30 7.73
CA LEU A 274 -11.42 9.45 7.58
C LEU A 274 -10.39 9.21 6.49
N VAL A 275 -10.14 10.22 5.67
CA VAL A 275 -9.05 10.24 4.70
C VAL A 275 -8.09 11.38 5.03
N TYR A 276 -6.80 11.04 5.15
CA TYR A 276 -5.72 11.94 5.44
C TYR A 276 -4.92 12.19 4.15
N LEU A 277 -4.82 13.43 3.71
CA LEU A 277 -4.13 13.80 2.50
C LEU A 277 -2.71 14.25 2.83
N CYS A 278 -1.75 13.42 2.46
CA CYS A 278 -0.34 13.58 2.78
C CYS A 278 0.46 13.85 1.50
N GLY A 279 0.78 15.12 1.21
CA GLY A 279 1.52 15.51 0.02
C GLY A 279 3.02 15.27 0.15
N LYS A 280 3.67 14.80 -0.92
CA LYS A 280 5.13 14.67 -0.98
C LYS A 280 5.78 16.06 -0.82
N GLY A 281 6.63 16.21 0.19
CA GLY A 281 7.29 17.48 0.51
C GLY A 281 6.44 18.47 1.29
N ASP A 282 5.18 18.16 1.55
CA ASP A 282 4.28 19.04 2.30
C ASP A 282 4.61 19.04 3.80
N ASN A 283 4.34 20.16 4.43
CA ASN A 283 4.38 20.28 5.89
C ASN A 283 2.99 20.22 6.53
N VAL A 284 1.96 19.90 5.76
CA VAL A 284 0.57 19.80 6.21
C VAL A 284 -0.01 18.42 5.94
N ILE A 285 -0.94 18.00 6.79
CA ILE A 285 -1.85 16.88 6.57
C ILE A 285 -3.27 17.42 6.68
N ARG A 286 -4.02 17.43 5.58
CA ARG A 286 -5.44 17.77 5.58
C ARG A 286 -6.25 16.51 5.73
N TYR A 287 -7.31 16.54 6.50
CA TYR A 287 -8.14 15.37 6.67
C TYR A 287 -9.61 15.67 6.61
N PHE A 288 -10.32 14.69 6.07
CA PHE A 288 -11.72 14.79 5.70
C PHE A 288 -12.46 13.54 6.18
N GLU A 289 -13.73 13.65 6.42
CA GLU A 289 -14.63 12.51 6.65
C GLU A 289 -15.46 12.26 5.40
N ILE A 290 -15.50 11.00 4.96
CA ILE A 290 -16.33 10.54 3.85
C ILE A 290 -17.68 10.10 4.42
N SER A 291 -18.79 10.51 3.80
CA SER A 291 -20.14 10.14 4.19
C SER A 291 -21.05 9.96 2.98
N ASP A 292 -22.26 9.43 3.21
CA ASP A 292 -23.28 9.28 2.16
C ASP A 292 -24.11 10.56 1.96
N GLU A 293 -23.94 11.57 2.82
CA GLU A 293 -24.64 12.83 2.75
C GLU A 293 -23.79 13.90 2.03
N LYS A 294 -24.45 14.71 1.18
CA LYS A 294 -23.77 15.83 0.52
C LYS A 294 -23.16 16.79 1.56
N PRO A 295 -21.95 17.28 1.30
CA PRO A 295 -21.13 17.18 0.09
C PRO A 295 -20.29 15.90 -0.06
N PHE A 296 -20.55 14.82 0.65
CA PHE A 296 -19.92 13.50 0.65
C PHE A 296 -18.51 13.47 1.26
N VAL A 297 -17.72 14.53 1.11
CA VAL A 297 -16.37 14.68 1.67
C VAL A 297 -16.35 15.94 2.51
N HIS A 298 -16.24 15.79 3.82
CA HIS A 298 -16.35 16.87 4.79
C HIS A 298 -14.98 17.21 5.35
N TYR A 299 -14.52 18.43 5.11
CA TYR A 299 -13.29 18.91 5.71
C TYR A 299 -13.40 18.96 7.24
N ILE A 300 -12.43 18.39 7.94
CA ILE A 300 -12.35 18.42 9.39
C ILE A 300 -11.40 19.54 9.83
N THR A 301 -10.10 19.36 9.58
CA THR A 301 -9.09 20.38 9.85
C THR A 301 -7.76 20.01 9.17
N THR A 302 -6.71 20.76 9.49
CA THR A 302 -5.36 20.57 8.97
C THR A 302 -4.39 20.48 10.14
N TYR A 303 -3.56 19.42 10.14
CA TYR A 303 -2.37 19.36 10.96
C TYR A 303 -1.23 20.08 10.25
N GLN A 304 -0.49 20.92 10.99
CA GLN A 304 0.64 21.72 10.49
C GLN A 304 1.93 21.29 11.17
N ALA A 305 2.96 20.96 10.40
CA ALA A 305 4.31 20.69 10.87
C ALA A 305 5.25 21.82 10.47
N ASN A 306 6.44 21.85 11.08
CA ASN A 306 7.46 22.86 10.80
C ASN A 306 8.25 22.57 9.51
N GLU A 307 8.39 21.31 9.12
CA GLU A 307 9.21 20.90 7.98
C GLU A 307 8.42 19.99 7.04
N GLY A 308 8.80 19.97 5.76
CA GLY A 308 8.21 19.10 4.74
C GLY A 308 8.50 17.61 5.02
N GLN A 309 7.53 16.75 4.70
CA GLN A 309 7.68 15.31 4.83
C GLN A 309 8.43 14.72 3.65
N ARG A 310 9.26 13.72 3.95
CA ARG A 310 9.95 12.88 2.98
C ARG A 310 9.34 11.49 2.94
N GLY A 311 9.05 10.93 4.11
CA GLY A 311 8.39 9.65 4.29
C GLY A 311 7.19 9.79 5.23
N ILE A 312 6.19 8.94 5.06
CA ILE A 312 5.01 8.90 5.92
C ILE A 312 4.37 7.52 5.93
N ALA A 313 3.96 7.08 7.11
CA ALA A 313 3.22 5.84 7.30
C ALA A 313 2.10 6.05 8.32
N MET A 314 0.96 5.40 8.11
CA MET A 314 -0.17 5.40 9.04
C MET A 314 -0.24 4.04 9.75
N LEU A 315 -0.28 4.08 11.08
CA LEU A 315 -0.37 2.89 11.90
C LEU A 315 -1.77 2.25 11.78
N PRO A 316 -1.87 0.93 11.56
CA PRO A 316 -3.16 0.24 11.65
C PRO A 316 -3.85 0.46 13.00
N LYS A 317 -5.18 0.56 12.98
CA LYS A 317 -6.02 0.89 14.15
C LYS A 317 -5.69 0.06 15.39
N ARG A 318 -5.39 -1.23 15.21
CA ARG A 318 -5.04 -2.13 16.32
C ARG A 318 -3.75 -1.76 17.09
N GLY A 319 -2.95 -0.84 16.55
CA GLY A 319 -1.79 -0.26 17.21
C GLY A 319 -2.04 1.10 17.87
N CYS A 320 -3.22 1.70 17.70
CA CYS A 320 -3.56 2.99 18.27
C CYS A 320 -3.86 2.91 19.77
N ASP A 321 -3.54 3.95 20.51
CA ASP A 321 -3.79 4.04 21.96
C ASP A 321 -5.23 4.50 22.22
N THR A 322 -6.08 3.54 22.57
CA THR A 322 -7.50 3.79 22.85
C THR A 322 -7.74 4.57 24.13
N SER A 323 -6.79 4.58 25.07
CA SER A 323 -6.92 5.29 26.36
C SER A 323 -6.93 6.81 26.21
N ILE A 324 -6.34 7.33 25.14
CA ILE A 324 -6.32 8.77 24.83
C ILE A 324 -7.25 9.15 23.68
N CYS A 325 -8.19 8.28 23.32
CA CYS A 325 -9.08 8.47 22.19
C CYS A 325 -8.34 8.68 20.85
N GLU A 326 -7.22 7.98 20.65
CA GLU A 326 -6.44 8.03 19.43
C GLU A 326 -7.17 7.28 18.31
N THR A 327 -7.49 7.99 17.23
CA THR A 327 -8.18 7.44 16.05
C THR A 327 -7.23 7.10 14.92
N ALA A 328 -6.07 7.76 14.86
CA ALA A 328 -5.00 7.46 13.91
C ALA A 328 -3.65 7.90 14.48
N LYS A 329 -2.59 7.21 14.07
CA LYS A 329 -1.21 7.56 14.40
C LYS A 329 -0.36 7.54 13.14
N PHE A 330 0.48 8.57 12.97
CA PHE A 330 1.35 8.72 11.82
C PHE A 330 2.81 8.78 12.24
N TYR A 331 3.66 8.17 11.41
CA TYR A 331 5.10 8.24 11.48
C TYR A 331 5.60 9.03 10.27
N ARG A 332 6.01 10.26 10.49
CA ARG A 332 6.33 11.24 9.47
C ARG A 332 7.81 11.60 9.51
N THR A 333 8.56 11.18 8.51
CA THR A 333 10.02 11.41 8.43
C THR A 333 10.30 12.59 7.50
N ASN A 334 11.10 13.56 7.98
CA ASN A 334 11.57 14.67 7.16
C ASN A 334 12.88 14.34 6.42
N ALA A 335 13.34 15.24 5.54
CA ALA A 335 14.57 15.05 4.76
C ALA A 335 15.85 15.03 5.62
N LYS A 336 15.80 15.53 6.87
CA LYS A 336 16.92 15.51 7.82
C LYS A 336 17.02 14.22 8.62
N GLY A 337 16.06 13.29 8.41
CA GLY A 337 16.03 12.00 9.09
C GLY A 337 15.41 12.04 10.48
N PHE A 338 14.62 13.04 10.80
CA PHE A 338 13.79 13.06 11.99
C PHE A 338 12.40 12.50 11.66
N CYS A 339 12.00 11.43 12.35
CA CYS A 339 10.68 10.84 12.25
C CYS A 339 9.83 11.31 13.42
N GLN A 340 8.92 12.22 13.13
CA GLN A 340 7.91 12.73 14.05
C GLN A 340 6.76 11.74 14.16
N VAL A 341 6.44 11.34 15.38
CA VAL A 341 5.21 10.58 15.68
C VAL A 341 4.09 11.55 15.98
N ILE A 342 2.93 11.35 15.32
CA ILE A 342 1.78 12.25 15.41
C ILE A 342 0.57 11.41 15.77
N SER A 343 -0.08 11.72 16.88
CA SER A 343 -1.33 11.11 17.33
C SER A 343 -2.52 11.99 16.96
N PHE A 344 -3.49 11.42 16.28
CA PHE A 344 -4.77 12.09 15.98
C PHE A 344 -5.82 11.60 16.96
N THR A 345 -6.30 12.51 17.78
CA THR A 345 -7.21 12.20 18.90
C THR A 345 -8.53 12.96 18.79
N VAL A 346 -9.60 12.34 19.28
CA VAL A 346 -10.90 12.98 19.45
C VAL A 346 -10.99 13.45 20.90
N PRO A 347 -11.15 14.76 21.19
CA PRO A 347 -11.25 15.24 22.55
C PRO A 347 -12.54 14.72 23.21
N ARG A 348 -12.38 14.10 24.36
CA ARG A 348 -13.45 13.62 25.22
C ARG A 348 -13.25 14.15 26.65
N LYS A 349 -14.33 14.41 27.35
CA LYS A 349 -14.28 14.87 28.75
C LYS A 349 -14.13 13.73 29.75
N SER A 350 -14.49 12.52 29.35
CA SER A 350 -14.41 11.31 30.16
C SER A 350 -13.11 10.55 29.91
N GLU A 351 -12.52 10.04 30.98
CA GLU A 351 -11.35 9.16 30.92
C GLU A 351 -11.72 7.68 30.69
N ILE A 352 -13.01 7.37 30.69
CA ILE A 352 -13.49 6.01 30.42
C ILE A 352 -13.37 5.71 28.94
N PHE A 353 -13.06 4.47 28.58
CA PHE A 353 -13.00 3.99 27.20
C PHE A 353 -14.24 4.39 26.40
N GLN A 354 -14.02 5.04 25.26
CA GLN A 354 -15.06 5.60 24.40
C GLN A 354 -15.39 4.62 23.26
N ALA A 355 -16.12 3.55 23.57
CA ALA A 355 -16.49 2.50 22.63
C ALA A 355 -17.17 3.02 21.35
N ASP A 356 -17.83 4.18 21.41
CA ASP A 356 -18.48 4.80 20.26
C ASP A 356 -17.50 5.25 19.18
N LEU A 357 -16.23 5.53 19.52
CA LEU A 357 -15.20 5.93 18.58
C LEU A 357 -14.59 4.74 17.83
N TYR A 358 -14.76 3.53 18.34
CA TYR A 358 -14.03 2.35 17.89
C TYR A 358 -14.99 1.24 17.44
N PRO A 359 -15.41 1.25 16.16
CA PRO A 359 -16.04 0.08 15.58
C PRO A 359 -15.04 -1.09 15.50
N ASP A 360 -15.54 -2.28 15.18
CA ASP A 360 -14.67 -3.44 14.95
C ASP A 360 -13.65 -3.12 13.85
N THR A 361 -12.38 -3.42 14.13
CA THR A 361 -11.22 -3.17 13.25
C THR A 361 -10.64 -4.44 12.68
N GLN A 362 -9.78 -4.33 11.67
CA GLN A 362 -9.05 -5.46 11.11
C GLN A 362 -8.19 -6.14 12.17
N SER A 363 -8.39 -7.46 12.36
CA SER A 363 -7.76 -8.22 13.43
C SER A 363 -6.28 -8.56 13.17
N GLY A 364 -5.84 -8.52 11.92
CA GLY A 364 -4.54 -9.05 11.52
C GLY A 364 -4.55 -10.56 11.24
N ALA A 365 -5.68 -11.24 11.39
CA ALA A 365 -5.86 -12.61 10.92
C ALA A 365 -6.39 -12.62 9.47
N ALA A 366 -5.97 -13.62 8.69
CA ALA A 366 -6.54 -13.84 7.37
C ALA A 366 -7.95 -14.43 7.47
N ALA A 367 -8.86 -14.00 6.61
CA ALA A 367 -10.23 -14.51 6.56
C ALA A 367 -10.37 -15.74 5.67
N VAL A 368 -9.50 -15.86 4.66
CA VAL A 368 -9.47 -16.99 3.71
C VAL A 368 -8.02 -17.30 3.34
N THR A 369 -7.77 -18.54 2.89
CA THR A 369 -6.47 -18.92 2.35
C THR A 369 -6.27 -18.41 0.93
N ALA A 370 -5.02 -18.48 0.42
CA ALA A 370 -4.71 -18.12 -0.96
C ALA A 370 -5.51 -18.98 -1.96
N GLU A 371 -5.60 -20.29 -1.72
CA GLU A 371 -6.28 -21.25 -2.56
C GLU A 371 -7.80 -21.02 -2.59
N GLU A 372 -8.40 -20.76 -1.43
CA GLU A 372 -9.82 -20.42 -1.31
C GLU A 372 -10.15 -19.16 -2.10
N TRP A 373 -9.34 -18.08 -1.90
CA TRP A 373 -9.55 -16.85 -2.63
C TRP A 373 -9.36 -17.04 -4.13
N TRP A 374 -8.28 -17.73 -4.55
CA TRP A 374 -8.02 -17.99 -5.96
C TRP A 374 -9.12 -18.85 -6.58
N GLY A 375 -9.70 -19.79 -5.82
CA GLY A 375 -10.85 -20.60 -6.20
C GLY A 375 -12.17 -19.83 -6.30
N GLY A 376 -12.19 -18.53 -6.01
CA GLY A 376 -13.35 -17.66 -6.15
C GLY A 376 -14.11 -17.34 -4.87
N LYS A 377 -13.61 -17.75 -3.70
CA LYS A 377 -14.20 -17.39 -2.40
C LYS A 377 -13.77 -15.97 -2.00
N ASP A 378 -14.73 -15.05 -1.98
CA ASP A 378 -14.53 -13.70 -1.49
C ASP A 378 -14.86 -13.60 0.00
N SER A 379 -14.14 -12.73 0.70
CA SER A 379 -14.38 -12.45 2.11
C SER A 379 -13.98 -11.02 2.46
N THR A 380 -14.68 -10.43 3.40
CA THR A 380 -14.19 -9.22 4.08
C THR A 380 -13.02 -9.58 4.99
N PRO A 381 -12.13 -8.65 5.33
CA PRO A 381 -11.11 -8.86 6.35
C PRO A 381 -11.71 -9.36 7.66
N ALA A 382 -11.01 -10.23 8.35
CA ALA A 382 -11.40 -10.65 9.69
C ALA A 382 -11.34 -9.46 10.65
N LEU A 383 -12.39 -9.27 11.44
CA LEU A 383 -12.55 -8.17 12.36
C LEU A 383 -12.38 -8.61 13.81
N MET A 384 -11.95 -7.68 14.65
CA MET A 384 -11.88 -7.84 16.09
C MET A 384 -12.46 -6.63 16.79
N LYS A 385 -12.98 -6.83 18.00
CA LYS A 385 -13.42 -5.72 18.84
C LYS A 385 -12.22 -4.94 19.35
N VAL A 386 -12.34 -3.63 19.30
CA VAL A 386 -11.37 -2.73 19.93
C VAL A 386 -11.65 -2.68 21.42
N THR A 387 -10.61 -2.83 22.24
CA THR A 387 -10.70 -2.84 23.70
C THR A 387 -9.90 -1.71 24.32
N GLU A 388 -10.12 -1.44 25.60
CA GLU A 388 -9.41 -0.43 26.37
C GLU A 388 -7.90 -0.68 26.49
N GLU A 389 -7.48 -1.94 26.35
CA GLU A 389 -6.05 -2.35 26.51
C GLU A 389 -5.25 -2.23 25.20
N MET A 390 -5.89 -1.95 24.08
CA MET A 390 -5.19 -1.82 22.80
C MET A 390 -4.26 -0.59 22.79
N GLY A 391 -3.08 -0.76 22.20
CA GLY A 391 -2.07 0.30 22.11
C GLY A 391 -1.18 0.45 23.34
N LYS A 392 -1.44 -0.27 24.45
CA LYS A 392 -0.60 -0.26 25.65
C LYS A 392 0.59 -1.23 25.58
N GLY A 393 1.06 -1.57 24.38
CA GLY A 393 2.23 -2.44 24.20
C GLY A 393 1.94 -3.95 24.18
N ALA A 394 0.67 -4.34 24.22
CA ALA A 394 0.28 -5.71 23.94
C ALA A 394 0.37 -5.96 22.43
N GLY A 395 1.50 -6.47 21.97
CA GLY A 395 1.62 -7.05 20.64
C GLY A 395 0.53 -8.11 20.49
N ASN A 396 -0.37 -7.92 19.54
CA ASN A 396 -1.36 -8.91 19.22
C ASN A 396 -0.64 -10.17 18.72
N VAL A 397 -0.79 -11.25 19.43
CA VAL A 397 -0.33 -12.57 19.03
C VAL A 397 -1.27 -13.03 17.92
N GLY A 398 -1.02 -12.59 16.68
CA GLY A 398 -1.50 -13.30 15.53
C GLY A 398 -0.87 -14.68 15.54
N GLU A 399 -1.61 -15.74 15.22
CA GLU A 399 -1.04 -17.08 15.06
C GLU A 399 0.21 -17.00 14.21
N GLU A 400 1.28 -17.64 14.67
CA GLU A 400 2.57 -17.70 13.99
C GLU A 400 2.34 -18.31 12.60
N LEU A 401 2.35 -17.50 11.58
CA LEU A 401 2.24 -17.96 10.19
C LEU A 401 3.56 -18.66 9.85
N VAL A 402 3.51 -19.97 9.83
CA VAL A 402 4.60 -20.78 9.29
C VAL A 402 4.68 -20.49 7.79
N VAL A 403 5.59 -19.62 7.41
CA VAL A 403 6.01 -19.54 6.02
C VAL A 403 6.87 -20.76 5.75
N GLU A 404 6.32 -21.77 5.09
CA GLU A 404 7.14 -22.91 4.66
C GLU A 404 8.26 -22.36 3.79
N ARG A 405 9.51 -22.70 4.15
CA ARG A 405 10.67 -22.39 3.31
C ARG A 405 10.48 -23.14 1.99
N VAL A 406 10.05 -22.46 0.96
CA VAL A 406 10.02 -23.01 -0.38
C VAL A 406 11.46 -23.22 -0.79
N SER A 407 11.92 -24.47 -0.79
CA SER A 407 13.17 -24.87 -1.42
C SER A 407 13.12 -24.37 -2.86
N LYS A 408 14.15 -23.61 -3.30
CA LYS A 408 14.27 -23.01 -4.64
C LYS A 408 13.70 -23.97 -5.70
N PRO A 409 12.65 -23.63 -6.43
CA PRO A 409 12.22 -24.47 -7.53
C PRO A 409 13.34 -24.49 -8.56
N ASN A 410 13.74 -25.67 -8.97
CA ASN A 410 14.68 -25.89 -10.09
C ASN A 410 14.02 -25.33 -11.37
N ILE A 411 14.43 -24.12 -11.78
CA ILE A 411 13.94 -23.43 -13.01
C ILE A 411 14.47 -24.12 -14.28
N LEU A 412 15.13 -25.26 -14.19
CA LEU A 412 15.81 -25.90 -15.32
C LEU A 412 15.02 -27.00 -16.05
N ASN A 413 13.69 -27.11 -15.92
CA ASN A 413 12.95 -28.07 -16.73
C ASN A 413 11.49 -27.67 -17.03
N ARG A 414 11.29 -26.66 -17.88
CA ARG A 414 10.04 -26.49 -18.64
C ARG A 414 10.29 -25.84 -20.01
N THR A 415 11.11 -26.47 -20.83
CA THR A 415 11.08 -26.34 -22.30
C THR A 415 11.16 -27.73 -22.91
N SER A 416 10.05 -28.44 -22.87
CA SER A 416 9.78 -29.52 -23.84
C SER A 416 8.26 -29.61 -23.99
N VAL A 417 7.75 -28.84 -24.94
CA VAL A 417 6.45 -29.11 -25.54
C VAL A 417 6.57 -30.47 -26.22
N GLN A 418 6.01 -31.51 -25.61
CA GLN A 418 5.79 -32.78 -26.27
C GLN A 418 4.78 -32.59 -27.39
N ARG A 419 5.24 -32.56 -28.61
CA ARG A 419 4.42 -32.79 -29.80
C ARG A 419 4.10 -34.27 -29.85
N THR A 420 2.88 -34.63 -29.66
CA THR A 420 2.33 -35.96 -30.03
C THR A 420 2.39 -36.13 -31.54
N PRO A 421 2.83 -37.27 -32.06
CA PRO A 421 2.83 -37.53 -33.51
C PRO A 421 1.43 -38.03 -33.92
N THR A 422 0.76 -37.25 -34.75
CA THR A 422 -0.36 -37.83 -35.57
C THR A 422 0.22 -38.29 -36.90
N ALA A 423 -0.17 -39.50 -37.27
CA ALA A 423 0.27 -40.26 -38.42
C ALA A 423 -0.25 -39.72 -39.76
N SER A 424 0.60 -39.89 -40.74
CA SER A 424 0.37 -40.19 -42.18
C SER A 424 -0.54 -39.31 -43.04
N GLY A 425 0.05 -38.82 -44.11
CA GLY A 425 -0.65 -38.30 -45.29
C GLY A 425 0.33 -37.68 -46.30
N ASN A 426 0.86 -38.51 -47.21
CA ASN A 426 1.59 -38.09 -48.39
C ASN A 426 0.91 -36.96 -49.17
N ILE A 427 1.68 -35.99 -49.73
CA ILE A 427 1.85 -35.81 -51.21
C ILE A 427 2.84 -34.69 -51.46
N ARG A 428 3.78 -35.00 -52.38
CA ARG A 428 4.75 -34.25 -53.16
C ARG A 428 4.31 -32.85 -53.61
N SER A 429 5.16 -31.83 -53.69
CA SER A 429 6.20 -31.64 -54.66
C SER A 429 6.53 -30.15 -54.83
N PHE A 430 7.82 -29.87 -55.08
CA PHE A 430 8.49 -28.88 -55.92
C PHE A 430 8.54 -27.39 -55.48
N ILE A 431 9.73 -26.97 -55.06
CA ILE A 431 10.80 -26.20 -55.79
C ILE A 431 10.43 -24.73 -56.05
N TYR A 432 11.21 -23.78 -55.47
CA TYR A 432 12.25 -22.95 -56.05
C TYR A 432 12.68 -21.82 -55.13
N PHE A 433 13.96 -21.75 -54.86
CA PHE A 433 14.68 -20.52 -54.54
C PHE A 433 14.96 -19.74 -55.85
N PRO A 434 15.21 -18.43 -55.84
CA PRO A 434 16.52 -17.91 -55.53
C PRO A 434 16.61 -16.53 -54.86
N SER A 435 17.64 -16.38 -54.04
CA SER A 435 18.64 -15.34 -53.85
C SER A 435 18.57 -14.06 -54.71
N LEU A 436 18.87 -12.92 -54.07
CA LEU A 436 19.95 -11.95 -54.29
C LEU A 436 19.57 -10.55 -53.80
N ILE A 437 20.30 -10.03 -52.81
CA ILE A 437 21.37 -8.99 -52.89
C ILE A 437 20.88 -7.52 -52.99
N ASN A 438 21.34 -6.73 -52.00
CA ASN A 438 21.75 -5.32 -51.95
C ASN A 438 20.79 -4.19 -52.31
N CYS A 439 20.48 -3.34 -51.35
CA CYS A 439 21.12 -2.03 -51.07
C CYS A 439 20.67 -1.60 -49.65
#